data_40cc00789f2ec0cfdcb521d94407f5fb
#
_entry.id   40cc00789f2ec0cfdcb521d94407f5fb
#
_cell.length_a   1.000
_cell.length_b   1.000
_cell.length_c   1.000
_cell.angle_alpha   90.00
_cell.angle_beta   90.00
_cell.angle_gamma   90.00
#
_symmetry.space_group_name_H-M   'P 1'
#
loop_
_entity.id
_entity.type
_entity.pdbx_description
1 polymer ?
#
loop_
_entity_poly.entity_id
_entity_poly.type
_entity_poly.pdbx_seq_one_letter_code
_entity_poly.pdbx_strand_id
1 'polypeptide(L)'
;PKYLFCDEPNSGLDPKTAIIIDDLIQEITQEYNITTIVNTHDMNSVIQIGDNIAFIHKGEMWWKGSREELIKSENKELSNFVFASKLFKQLKKLS
;
A
#
# COMPACT_ATOMS: atom_id res chain seq x y z
N PRO A 1 18.91 7.50 12.22
CA PRO A 1 18.02 6.71 11.38
C PRO A 1 18.02 7.21 9.95
N LYS A 2 17.94 6.29 9.03
CA LYS A 2 17.89 6.60 7.62
C LYS A 2 16.46 6.43 7.11
N TYR A 3 16.12 7.24 6.13
CA TYR A 3 14.79 7.22 5.51
C TYR A 3 14.94 7.02 4.01
N LEU A 4 14.05 6.23 3.44
CA LEU A 4 13.92 6.08 1.99
C LEU A 4 12.54 6.58 1.59
N PHE A 5 12.47 7.43 0.59
CA PHE A 5 11.21 7.91 0.05
C PHE A 5 11.05 7.45 -1.39
N CYS A 6 9.97 6.74 -1.66
CA CYS A 6 9.66 6.24 -3.00
C CYS A 6 8.34 6.86 -3.47
N ASP A 7 8.38 7.58 -4.57
CA ASP A 7 7.18 8.20 -5.13
C ASP A 7 6.79 7.47 -6.40
N GLU A 8 5.65 6.78 -6.33
CA GLU A 8 5.11 5.99 -7.44
C GLU A 8 6.14 5.03 -8.05
N PRO A 9 6.80 4.19 -7.23
CA PRO A 9 7.92 3.38 -7.72
C PRO A 9 7.53 2.36 -8.80
N ASN A 10 6.26 1.99 -8.86
CA ASN A 10 5.76 1.01 -9.81
C ASN A 10 5.00 1.61 -10.99
N SER A 11 5.02 2.93 -11.11
CA SER A 11 4.28 3.60 -12.19
C SER A 11 4.80 3.18 -13.56
N GLY A 12 3.89 2.73 -14.42
CA GLY A 12 4.23 2.33 -15.77
C GLY A 12 4.85 0.94 -15.92
N LEU A 13 4.98 0.20 -14.81
CA LEU A 13 5.52 -1.16 -14.85
C LEU A 13 4.41 -2.19 -15.01
N ASP A 14 4.75 -3.33 -15.64
CA ASP A 14 3.83 -4.45 -15.70
C ASP A 14 3.69 -5.10 -14.32
N PRO A 15 2.62 -5.87 -14.06
CA PRO A 15 2.37 -6.43 -12.73
C PRO A 15 3.51 -7.30 -12.19
N LYS A 16 4.16 -8.07 -13.05
CA LYS A 16 5.28 -8.94 -12.63
C LYS A 16 6.46 -8.14 -12.13
N THR A 17 6.84 -7.11 -12.89
CA THR A 17 7.96 -6.23 -12.53
C THR A 17 7.61 -5.41 -11.28
N ALA A 18 6.37 -4.97 -11.17
CA ALA A 18 5.91 -4.22 -10.00
C ALA A 18 6.08 -5.02 -8.72
N ILE A 19 5.75 -6.32 -8.73
CA ILE A 19 5.93 -7.20 -7.58
C ILE A 19 7.41 -7.31 -7.20
N ILE A 20 8.29 -7.43 -8.17
CA ILE A 20 9.74 -7.49 -7.93
C ILE A 20 10.23 -6.22 -7.27
N ILE A 21 9.78 -5.07 -7.73
CA ILE A 21 10.17 -3.78 -7.15
C ILE A 21 9.65 -3.66 -5.71
N ASP A 22 8.41 -4.07 -5.46
CA ASP A 22 7.85 -4.04 -4.11
C ASP A 22 8.64 -4.95 -3.16
N ASP A 23 8.99 -6.16 -3.60
CA ASP A 23 9.80 -7.08 -2.81
C ASP A 23 11.17 -6.49 -2.51
N LEU A 24 11.79 -5.82 -3.48
CA LEU A 24 13.08 -5.18 -3.32
C LEU A 24 13.02 -4.05 -2.28
N ILE A 25 11.98 -3.23 -2.34
CA ILE A 25 11.79 -2.14 -1.38
C ILE A 25 11.65 -2.71 0.04
N GLN A 26 10.86 -3.76 0.20
CA GLN A 26 10.65 -4.41 1.48
C GLN A 26 11.95 -5.03 2.01
N GLU A 27 12.68 -5.70 1.16
CA GLU A 27 13.95 -6.33 1.51
C GLU A 27 14.99 -5.30 1.96
N ILE A 28 15.17 -4.22 1.22
CA ILE A 28 16.09 -3.14 1.58
C ILE A 28 15.69 -2.51 2.91
N THR A 29 14.39 -2.27 3.10
CA THR A 29 13.87 -1.68 4.32
C THR A 29 14.22 -2.53 5.54
N GLN A 30 14.04 -3.83 5.44
CA GLN A 30 14.32 -4.76 6.54
C GLN A 30 15.81 -4.95 6.75
N GLU A 31 16.57 -5.17 5.68
CA GLU A 31 18.00 -5.45 5.77
C GLU A 31 18.79 -4.31 6.38
N TYR A 32 18.49 -3.09 5.99
CA TYR A 32 19.20 -1.89 6.46
C TYR A 32 18.51 -1.22 7.64
N ASN A 33 17.41 -1.78 8.11
CA ASN A 33 16.64 -1.25 9.24
C ASN A 33 16.32 0.23 9.06
N ILE A 34 15.81 0.60 7.89
CA ILE A 34 15.44 1.97 7.57
C ILE A 34 13.93 2.13 7.59
N THR A 35 13.48 3.38 7.68
CA THR A 35 12.07 3.71 7.53
C THR A 35 11.82 4.10 6.07
N THR A 36 10.91 3.39 5.43
CA THR A 36 10.57 3.66 4.03
C THR A 36 9.17 4.21 3.93
N ILE A 37 9.04 5.33 3.21
CA ILE A 37 7.75 5.94 2.92
C ILE A 37 7.51 5.76 1.42
N VAL A 38 6.40 5.09 1.10
CA VAL A 38 6.02 4.84 -0.30
C VAL A 38 4.74 5.60 -0.59
N ASN A 39 4.81 6.52 -1.54
CA ASN A 39 3.64 7.22 -2.04
C ASN A 39 3.18 6.53 -3.31
N THR A 40 1.98 5.95 -3.30
CA THR A 40 1.46 5.21 -4.44
C THR A 40 -0.07 5.20 -4.43
N HIS A 41 -0.66 5.08 -5.62
CA HIS A 41 -2.09 4.82 -5.76
C HIS A 41 -2.35 3.37 -6.18
N ASP A 42 -1.31 2.55 -6.27
CA ASP A 42 -1.44 1.13 -6.61
C ASP A 42 -1.80 0.34 -5.35
N MET A 43 -3.05 -0.09 -5.27
CA MET A 43 -3.54 -0.82 -4.09
C MET A 43 -2.89 -2.19 -3.93
N ASN A 44 -2.38 -2.77 -5.00
CA ASN A 44 -1.66 -4.03 -4.90
C ASN A 44 -0.36 -3.85 -4.11
N SER A 45 0.36 -2.77 -4.38
CA SER A 45 1.57 -2.42 -3.63
C SER A 45 1.25 -2.13 -2.17
N VAL A 46 0.19 -1.37 -1.91
CA VAL A 46 -0.23 -1.03 -0.54
C VAL A 46 -0.47 -2.30 0.28
N ILE A 47 -1.18 -3.28 -0.29
CA ILE A 47 -1.50 -4.53 0.39
C ILE A 47 -0.25 -5.38 0.56
N GLN A 48 0.64 -5.39 -0.42
CA GLN A 48 1.82 -6.25 -0.39
C GLN A 48 2.87 -5.78 0.62
N ILE A 49 3.14 -4.49 0.69
CA ILE A 49 4.26 -3.97 1.49
C ILE A 49 3.87 -2.97 2.58
N GLY A 50 2.61 -2.56 2.64
CA GLY A 50 2.19 -1.55 3.60
C GLY A 50 2.06 -2.09 5.02
N ASP A 51 2.85 -1.54 5.95
CA ASP A 51 2.69 -1.83 7.36
C ASP A 51 1.76 -0.81 8.02
N ASN A 52 2.05 0.47 7.82
CA ASN A 52 1.21 1.58 8.24
C ASN A 52 0.72 2.29 6.99
N ILE A 53 -0.58 2.40 6.86
CA ILE A 53 -1.22 2.90 5.65
C ILE A 53 -2.00 4.16 5.98
N ALA A 54 -1.86 5.17 5.13
CA ALA A 54 -2.65 6.40 5.25
C ALA A 54 -3.24 6.75 3.89
N PHE A 55 -4.52 7.04 3.88
CA PHE A 55 -5.19 7.55 2.68
C PHE A 55 -5.37 9.05 2.80
N ILE A 56 -4.92 9.75 1.77
CA ILE A 56 -5.02 11.21 1.69
C ILE A 56 -5.92 11.55 0.51
N HIS A 57 -6.90 12.40 0.77
CA HIS A 57 -7.85 12.82 -0.24
C HIS A 57 -8.10 14.31 -0.09
N LYS A 58 -7.94 15.06 -1.17
CA LYS A 58 -8.11 16.50 -1.18
C LYS A 58 -7.33 17.22 -0.08
N GLY A 59 -6.09 16.77 0.14
CA GLY A 59 -5.19 17.36 1.14
C GLY A 59 -5.47 16.97 2.57
N GLU A 60 -6.41 16.08 2.82
CA GLU A 60 -6.77 15.66 4.17
C GLU A 60 -6.48 14.19 4.38
N MET A 61 -6.02 13.84 5.59
CA MET A 61 -5.86 12.45 5.98
C MET A 61 -7.24 11.87 6.27
N TRP A 62 -7.65 10.96 5.44
CA TRP A 62 -8.99 10.40 5.46
C TRP A 62 -9.08 9.11 6.27
N TRP A 63 -8.00 8.34 6.29
CA TRP A 63 -7.93 7.09 7.03
C TRP A 63 -6.48 6.75 7.30
N LYS A 64 -6.23 6.12 8.45
CA LYS A 64 -4.90 5.67 8.82
C LYS A 64 -5.04 4.38 9.64
N GLY A 65 -4.17 3.42 9.37
CA GLY A 65 -4.16 2.17 10.12
C GLY A 65 -3.18 1.17 9.55
N SER A 66 -3.22 -0.04 10.09
CA SER A 66 -2.42 -1.15 9.61
C SER A 66 -3.09 -1.82 8.41
N ARG A 67 -2.34 -2.70 7.75
CA ARG A 67 -2.89 -3.48 6.65
C ARG A 67 -4.06 -4.35 7.11
N GLU A 68 -3.94 -4.97 8.28
CA GLU A 68 -4.99 -5.80 8.84
C GLU A 68 -6.25 -4.98 9.13
N GLU A 69 -6.07 -3.80 9.69
CA GLU A 69 -7.19 -2.89 9.94
C GLU A 69 -7.87 -2.46 8.65
N LEU A 70 -7.09 -2.23 7.60
CA LEU A 70 -7.63 -1.86 6.30
C LEU A 70 -8.51 -2.96 5.72
N ILE A 71 -8.02 -4.20 5.73
CA ILE A 71 -8.74 -5.34 5.19
C ILE A 71 -10.05 -5.58 5.95
N LYS A 72 -10.03 -5.37 7.26
CA LYS A 72 -11.19 -5.58 8.12
C LYS A 72 -12.12 -4.37 8.25
N SER A 73 -11.76 -3.25 7.64
CA SER A 73 -12.54 -2.02 7.74
C SER A 73 -13.92 -2.18 7.12
N GLU A 74 -14.94 -1.68 7.84
CA GLU A 74 -16.31 -1.64 7.36
C GLU A 74 -16.73 -0.24 6.89
N ASN A 75 -15.81 0.70 6.86
CA ASN A 75 -16.07 2.05 6.39
C ASN A 75 -16.44 2.03 4.90
N LYS A 76 -17.67 2.44 4.58
CA LYS A 76 -18.18 2.40 3.22
C LYS A 76 -17.41 3.29 2.25
N GLU A 77 -17.03 4.47 2.69
CA GLU A 77 -16.29 5.41 1.85
C GLU A 77 -14.91 4.86 1.53
N LEU A 78 -14.25 4.30 2.54
CA LEU A 78 -12.98 3.63 2.36
C LEU A 78 -13.11 2.43 1.42
N SER A 79 -14.17 1.64 1.60
CA SER A 79 -14.45 0.50 0.73
C SER A 79 -14.65 0.93 -0.71
N ASN A 80 -15.41 1.99 -0.95
CA ASN A 80 -15.63 2.49 -2.30
C ASN A 80 -14.33 2.97 -2.94
N PHE A 81 -13.47 3.60 -2.17
CA PHE A 81 -12.19 4.09 -2.64
C PHE A 81 -11.21 2.96 -2.96
N VAL A 82 -11.13 1.98 -2.05
CA VAL A 82 -10.12 0.93 -2.10
C VAL A 82 -10.57 -0.24 -2.97
N PHE A 83 -11.86 -0.57 -2.98
CA PHE A 83 -12.39 -1.71 -3.73
C PHE A 83 -12.51 -1.46 -5.23
N ALA A 84 -12.01 -0.33 -5.71
CA ALA A 84 -11.73 -0.18 -7.12
C ALA A 84 -10.69 -1.20 -7.59
N SER A 85 -9.84 -1.69 -6.68
CA SER A 85 -8.85 -2.71 -6.97
C SER A 85 -9.47 -4.11 -6.91
N LYS A 86 -9.28 -4.88 -7.99
CA LYS A 86 -9.72 -6.28 -8.05
C LYS A 86 -9.10 -7.14 -6.95
N LEU A 87 -7.81 -6.93 -6.69
CA LEU A 87 -7.08 -7.70 -5.69
C LEU A 87 -7.67 -7.48 -4.30
N PHE A 88 -7.97 -6.23 -3.95
CA PHE A 88 -8.53 -5.91 -2.66
C PHE A 88 -9.90 -6.56 -2.46
N LYS A 89 -10.73 -6.55 -3.51
CA LYS A 89 -12.03 -7.24 -3.49
C LYS A 89 -11.87 -8.72 -3.22
N GLN A 90 -10.91 -9.36 -3.87
CA GLN A 90 -10.64 -10.79 -3.69
C GLN A 90 -10.19 -11.09 -2.27
N LEU A 91 -9.28 -10.27 -1.72
CA LEU A 91 -8.81 -10.44 -0.35
C LEU A 91 -9.93 -10.29 0.67
N LYS A 92 -10.82 -9.36 0.45
CA LYS A 92 -11.97 -9.16 1.35
C LYS A 92 -12.94 -10.33 1.31
N LYS A 93 -13.12 -10.95 0.16
CA LYS A 93 -13.95 -12.15 0.03
C LYS A 93 -13.38 -13.33 0.79
N LEU A 94 -12.04 -13.44 0.84
CA LEU A 94 -11.35 -14.53 1.51
C LEU A 94 -11.25 -14.33 3.02
N SER A 95 -11.44 -13.12 3.50
CA SER A 95 -11.43 -12.82 4.92
C SER A 95 -12.82 -12.73 5.46
#